data_e78ec606f8a23176c05326e4cb068084
#
_entry.id   e78ec606f8a23176c05326e4cb068084
#
_cell.length_a   1.000
_cell.length_b   1.000
_cell.length_c   1.000
_cell.angle_alpha   90.00
_cell.angle_beta   90.00
_cell.angle_gamma   90.00
#
_symmetry.space_group_name_H-M   'P 1'
#
loop_
_entity.id
_entity.type
_entity.pdbx_description
1 polymer ?
#
loop_
_entity_poly.entity_id
_entity_poly.type
_entity_poly.pdbx_seq_one_letter_code
_entity_poly.pdbx_strand_id
1 'polypeptide(L)'
;MVMKKAVDLRNLVKSVRNKSFPYEKREPEKRNWSQYDDAQVNEIADILETIREVVDIAASNIPDKKKTAGRPPVPDSDIVKVMLMQTYFGMPNRIAQGFLRLFGEKLGIPSSFSYKTIERGYDPDRTKELLDEVHRIMNVSGNPEENIFSTDGTGDPTTMKVNYESKRSLQRQEKEKHKADDNEKVDAFPSTKGKHDFQYSSFAAGVHTKIIAGFSTTDD
;
A
#
# COMPACT_ATOMS: atom_id res chain seq x y z
N MET A 1 -16.90 27.77 -1.87
CA MET A 1 -17.76 26.74 -1.22
C MET A 1 -18.17 27.24 0.15
N VAL A 2 -19.47 27.56 0.34
CA VAL A 2 -19.97 28.14 1.61
C VAL A 2 -20.00 27.02 2.65
N MET A 3 -19.26 27.18 3.73
CA MET A 3 -19.34 26.24 4.87
C MET A 3 -20.79 26.20 5.37
N LYS A 4 -21.47 25.07 5.21
CA LYS A 4 -22.80 24.87 5.78
C LYS A 4 -22.73 25.00 7.28
N LYS A 5 -23.57 25.84 7.88
CA LYS A 5 -23.63 26.03 9.33
C LYS A 5 -23.94 24.69 10.02
N ALA A 6 -23.45 24.49 11.24
CA ALA A 6 -23.67 23.26 12.02
C ALA A 6 -25.16 22.88 12.15
N VAL A 7 -26.06 23.85 12.09
CA VAL A 7 -27.52 23.67 12.10
C VAL A 7 -27.97 22.95 10.83
N ASP A 8 -27.42 23.28 9.65
CA ASP A 8 -27.77 22.68 8.37
C ASP A 8 -27.35 21.22 8.32
N LEU A 9 -26.19 20.90 8.88
CA LEU A 9 -25.71 19.51 9.02
C LEU A 9 -26.62 18.68 9.93
N ARG A 10 -27.07 19.24 11.08
CA ARG A 10 -27.99 18.55 11.97
C ARG A 10 -29.35 18.28 11.32
N ASN A 11 -29.86 19.21 10.54
CA ASN A 11 -31.12 19.06 9.82
C ASN A 11 -30.96 18.03 8.69
N LEU A 12 -29.83 18.02 7.98
CA LEU A 12 -29.50 17.00 6.98
C LEU A 12 -29.48 15.59 7.62
N VAL A 13 -28.77 15.42 8.73
CA VAL A 13 -28.70 14.14 9.45
C VAL A 13 -30.09 13.70 9.91
N LYS A 14 -30.92 14.61 10.42
CA LYS A 14 -32.30 14.29 10.80
C LYS A 14 -33.15 13.86 9.61
N SER A 15 -33.04 14.54 8.46
CA SER A 15 -33.81 14.19 7.25
C SER A 15 -33.41 12.83 6.69
N VAL A 16 -32.11 12.48 6.72
CA VAL A 16 -31.62 11.16 6.32
C VAL A 16 -32.13 10.07 7.28
N ARG A 17 -32.07 10.32 8.61
CA ARG A 17 -32.54 9.39 9.63
C ARG A 17 -34.06 9.15 9.55
N ASN A 18 -34.82 10.18 9.23
CA ASN A 18 -36.27 10.11 9.08
C ASN A 18 -36.70 9.65 7.68
N LYS A 19 -35.77 9.30 6.80
CA LYS A 19 -36.01 8.91 5.40
C LYS A 19 -36.77 9.99 4.60
N SER A 20 -36.71 11.25 5.02
CA SER A 20 -37.33 12.40 4.35
C SER A 20 -36.35 13.19 3.47
N PHE A 21 -35.10 12.76 3.40
CA PHE A 21 -34.09 13.36 2.54
C PHE A 21 -34.43 13.05 1.08
N PRO A 22 -34.58 14.06 0.21
CA PRO A 22 -34.81 13.83 -1.21
C PRO A 22 -33.52 13.24 -1.82
N TYR A 23 -33.53 11.93 -2.04
CA TYR A 23 -32.45 11.24 -2.70
C TYR A 23 -32.74 11.18 -4.20
N GLU A 24 -32.03 11.97 -4.97
CA GLU A 24 -32.02 11.82 -6.42
C GLU A 24 -31.19 10.58 -6.77
N LYS A 25 -31.87 9.53 -7.23
CA LYS A 25 -31.21 8.32 -7.68
C LYS A 25 -30.37 8.69 -8.91
N ARG A 26 -29.04 8.63 -8.72
CA ARG A 26 -28.12 8.83 -9.85
C ARG A 26 -28.36 7.71 -10.86
N GLU A 27 -28.69 8.04 -12.08
CA GLU A 27 -28.75 7.04 -13.14
C GLU A 27 -27.33 6.48 -13.33
N PRO A 28 -27.14 5.14 -13.26
CA PRO A 28 -25.83 4.56 -13.48
C PRO A 28 -25.41 4.83 -14.93
N GLU A 29 -24.22 5.40 -15.10
CA GLU A 29 -23.62 5.53 -16.43
C GLU A 29 -23.55 4.16 -17.10
N LYS A 30 -23.99 4.07 -18.35
CA LYS A 30 -23.92 2.82 -19.12
C LYS A 30 -22.43 2.49 -19.34
N ARG A 31 -21.97 1.44 -18.68
CA ARG A 31 -20.60 0.95 -18.86
C ARG A 31 -20.44 0.39 -20.27
N ASN A 32 -19.37 0.79 -20.94
CA ASN A 32 -18.96 0.15 -22.20
C ASN A 32 -18.24 -1.16 -21.86
N TRP A 33 -18.96 -2.26 -21.94
CA TRP A 33 -18.44 -3.58 -21.59
C TRP A 33 -17.29 -4.04 -22.49
N SER A 34 -17.35 -3.75 -23.79
CA SER A 34 -16.28 -4.09 -24.71
C SER A 34 -14.96 -3.41 -24.33
N GLN A 35 -15.01 -2.11 -24.03
CA GLN A 35 -13.83 -1.38 -23.59
C GLN A 35 -13.32 -1.87 -22.23
N TYR A 36 -14.23 -2.29 -21.35
CA TYR A 36 -13.85 -2.87 -20.07
C TYR A 36 -13.13 -4.21 -20.23
N ASP A 37 -13.66 -5.08 -21.11
CA ASP A 37 -13.07 -6.39 -21.38
C ASP A 37 -11.69 -6.24 -22.05
N ASP A 38 -11.56 -5.34 -23.01
CA ASP A 38 -10.28 -5.01 -23.65
C ASP A 38 -9.23 -4.51 -22.63
N ALA A 39 -9.64 -3.63 -21.71
CA ALA A 39 -8.75 -3.15 -20.65
C ALA A 39 -8.31 -4.29 -19.71
N GLN A 40 -9.22 -5.21 -19.36
CA GLN A 40 -8.86 -6.36 -18.51
C GLN A 40 -7.89 -7.32 -19.19
N VAL A 41 -8.06 -7.56 -20.48
CA VAL A 41 -7.16 -8.45 -21.26
C VAL A 41 -5.75 -7.85 -21.34
N ASN A 42 -5.64 -6.54 -21.50
CA ASN A 42 -4.36 -5.86 -21.67
C ASN A 42 -3.71 -5.43 -20.35
N GLU A 43 -4.42 -5.50 -19.23
CA GLU A 43 -4.01 -4.96 -17.93
C GLU A 43 -2.57 -5.33 -17.54
N ILE A 44 -2.17 -6.61 -17.73
CA ILE A 44 -0.83 -7.07 -17.38
C ILE A 44 0.24 -6.42 -18.24
N ALA A 45 -0.02 -6.27 -19.54
CA ALA A 45 0.91 -5.66 -20.48
C ALA A 45 1.08 -4.17 -20.16
N ASP A 46 -0.04 -3.48 -19.95
CA ASP A 46 -0.09 -2.04 -19.66
C ASP A 46 0.60 -1.71 -18.33
N ILE A 47 0.41 -2.54 -17.30
CA ILE A 47 1.08 -2.37 -16.00
C ILE A 47 2.60 -2.55 -16.12
N LEU A 48 3.06 -3.57 -16.83
CA LEU A 48 4.50 -3.80 -17.00
C LEU A 48 5.15 -2.66 -17.80
N GLU A 49 4.48 -2.15 -18.82
CA GLU A 49 4.94 -0.99 -19.60
C GLU A 49 4.96 0.28 -18.74
N THR A 50 3.89 0.55 -18.00
CA THR A 50 3.81 1.69 -17.07
C THR A 50 4.92 1.64 -16.02
N ILE A 51 5.16 0.49 -15.38
CA ILE A 51 6.25 0.31 -14.42
C ILE A 51 7.59 0.65 -15.07
N ARG A 52 7.84 0.13 -16.28
CA ARG A 52 9.07 0.39 -17.01
C ARG A 52 9.25 1.87 -17.25
N GLU A 53 8.28 2.52 -17.87
CA GLU A 53 8.36 3.92 -18.28
C GLU A 53 8.52 4.85 -17.08
N VAL A 54 7.66 4.71 -16.07
CA VAL A 54 7.66 5.61 -14.92
C VAL A 54 8.96 5.48 -14.12
N VAL A 55 9.46 4.25 -13.92
CA VAL A 55 10.72 4.03 -13.19
C VAL A 55 11.92 4.53 -14.00
N ASP A 56 11.93 4.38 -15.33
CA ASP A 56 13.01 4.90 -16.17
C ASP A 56 13.03 6.43 -16.17
N ILE A 57 11.88 7.09 -16.23
CA ILE A 57 11.77 8.53 -16.07
C ILE A 57 12.25 8.97 -14.68
N ALA A 58 11.80 8.30 -13.62
CA ALA A 58 12.21 8.61 -12.26
C ALA A 58 13.72 8.46 -12.07
N ALA A 59 14.29 7.38 -12.60
CA ALA A 59 15.74 7.16 -12.53
C ALA A 59 16.53 8.23 -13.29
N SER A 60 16.00 8.76 -14.38
CA SER A 60 16.66 9.84 -15.13
C SER A 60 16.66 11.18 -14.38
N ASN A 61 15.74 11.39 -13.45
CA ASN A 61 15.64 12.60 -12.65
C ASN A 61 16.56 12.59 -11.42
N ILE A 62 17.10 11.42 -11.06
CA ILE A 62 17.97 11.25 -9.89
C ILE A 62 19.42 11.20 -10.35
N PRO A 63 20.34 11.95 -9.71
CA PRO A 63 21.75 11.91 -10.07
C PRO A 63 22.37 10.53 -9.82
N ASP A 64 23.23 10.10 -10.73
CA ASP A 64 23.96 8.84 -10.61
C ASP A 64 24.73 8.75 -9.29
N LYS A 65 24.57 7.64 -8.58
CA LYS A 65 25.40 7.34 -7.40
C LYS A 65 26.86 7.14 -7.81
N LYS A 66 27.78 7.61 -6.99
CA LYS A 66 29.22 7.44 -7.23
C LYS A 66 29.58 5.97 -7.44
N LYS A 67 30.25 5.68 -8.53
CA LYS A 67 30.72 4.32 -8.84
C LYS A 67 31.79 3.92 -7.80
N THR A 68 31.58 2.80 -7.15
CA THR A 68 32.55 2.19 -6.23
C THR A 68 33.41 1.16 -6.97
N ALA A 69 34.62 0.91 -6.48
CA ALA A 69 35.46 -0.15 -7.03
C ALA A 69 34.80 -1.54 -6.79
N GLY A 70 34.89 -2.42 -7.79
CA GLY A 70 34.37 -3.78 -7.71
C GLY A 70 33.35 -4.11 -8.79
N ARG A 71 32.62 -5.24 -8.60
CA ARG A 71 31.55 -5.63 -9.53
C ARG A 71 30.44 -4.59 -9.47
N PRO A 72 29.98 -4.10 -10.62
CA PRO A 72 28.87 -3.16 -10.68
C PRO A 72 27.62 -3.74 -9.96
N PRO A 73 26.97 -2.98 -9.08
CA PRO A 73 25.73 -3.40 -8.47
C PRO A 73 24.61 -3.47 -9.54
N VAL A 74 23.58 -4.27 -9.25
CA VAL A 74 22.35 -4.22 -10.04
C VAL A 74 21.77 -2.80 -9.93
N PRO A 75 21.35 -2.16 -11.03
CA PRO A 75 20.76 -0.83 -10.99
C PRO A 75 19.56 -0.77 -10.04
N ASP A 76 19.43 0.30 -9.27
CA ASP A 76 18.32 0.46 -8.34
C ASP A 76 16.99 0.57 -9.09
N SER A 77 16.98 1.11 -10.32
CA SER A 77 15.84 1.12 -11.23
C SER A 77 15.33 -0.28 -11.54
N ASP A 78 16.23 -1.22 -11.86
CA ASP A 78 15.85 -2.60 -12.15
C ASP A 78 15.22 -3.29 -10.92
N ILE A 79 15.76 -2.98 -9.73
CA ILE A 79 15.24 -3.53 -8.48
C ILE A 79 13.85 -2.96 -8.19
N VAL A 80 13.65 -1.65 -8.33
CA VAL A 80 12.35 -0.99 -8.11
C VAL A 80 11.30 -1.49 -9.09
N LYS A 81 11.64 -1.70 -10.37
CA LYS A 81 10.73 -2.33 -11.35
C LYS A 81 10.24 -3.70 -10.88
N VAL A 82 11.16 -4.54 -10.38
CA VAL A 82 10.80 -5.86 -9.86
C VAL A 82 9.99 -5.76 -8.57
N MET A 83 10.30 -4.83 -7.67
CA MET A 83 9.53 -4.61 -6.45
C MET A 83 8.09 -4.18 -6.75
N LEU A 84 7.89 -3.25 -7.67
CA LEU A 84 6.55 -2.81 -8.08
C LEU A 84 5.76 -3.95 -8.75
N MET A 85 6.39 -4.69 -9.67
CA MET A 85 5.81 -5.89 -10.27
C MET A 85 5.43 -6.92 -9.18
N GLN A 86 6.33 -7.17 -8.24
CA GLN A 86 6.13 -8.12 -7.15
C GLN A 86 4.93 -7.71 -6.27
N THR A 87 4.82 -6.43 -5.95
CA THR A 87 3.73 -5.88 -5.14
C THR A 87 2.40 -6.01 -5.88
N TYR A 88 2.36 -5.67 -7.17
CA TYR A 88 1.15 -5.78 -7.98
C TYR A 88 0.62 -7.21 -8.05
N PHE A 89 1.48 -8.20 -8.27
CA PHE A 89 1.09 -9.60 -8.36
C PHE A 89 1.01 -10.33 -7.00
N GLY A 90 1.37 -9.69 -5.91
CA GLY A 90 1.41 -10.32 -4.58
C GLY A 90 2.39 -11.47 -4.45
N MET A 91 3.54 -11.40 -5.14
CA MET A 91 4.48 -12.52 -5.25
C MET A 91 5.60 -12.47 -4.20
N PRO A 92 5.98 -13.62 -3.60
CA PRO A 92 7.18 -13.70 -2.78
C PRO A 92 8.47 -13.60 -3.61
N ASN A 93 9.57 -13.16 -3.00
CA ASN A 93 10.85 -12.88 -3.67
C ASN A 93 11.38 -13.99 -4.59
N ARG A 94 11.20 -15.26 -4.21
CA ARG A 94 11.66 -16.39 -5.02
C ARG A 94 10.85 -16.57 -6.30
N ILE A 95 9.55 -16.35 -6.23
CA ILE A 95 8.67 -16.41 -7.40
C ILE A 95 8.94 -15.20 -8.29
N ALA A 96 9.14 -14.01 -7.72
CA ALA A 96 9.51 -12.80 -8.46
C ALA A 96 10.82 -12.99 -9.27
N GLN A 97 11.81 -13.71 -8.73
CA GLN A 97 12.99 -14.07 -9.50
C GLN A 97 12.66 -14.96 -10.71
N GLY A 98 11.72 -15.88 -10.57
CA GLY A 98 11.24 -16.72 -11.70
C GLY A 98 10.54 -15.88 -12.77
N PHE A 99 9.69 -14.97 -12.34
CA PHE A 99 9.01 -14.02 -13.21
C PHE A 99 9.99 -13.10 -13.96
N LEU A 100 11.03 -12.61 -13.26
CA LEU A 100 12.07 -11.79 -13.88
C LEU A 100 12.78 -12.51 -15.03
N ARG A 101 12.97 -13.80 -14.94
CA ARG A 101 13.55 -14.60 -16.04
C ARG A 101 12.65 -14.67 -17.28
N LEU A 102 11.34 -14.60 -17.09
CA LEU A 102 10.36 -14.71 -18.17
C LEU A 102 9.98 -13.33 -18.73
N PHE A 103 9.85 -12.34 -17.90
CA PHE A 103 9.28 -11.03 -18.24
C PHE A 103 10.27 -9.87 -18.06
N GLY A 104 11.53 -10.12 -17.70
CA GLY A 104 12.54 -9.07 -17.50
C GLY A 104 12.72 -8.17 -18.71
N GLU A 105 12.64 -8.74 -19.91
CA GLU A 105 12.73 -7.98 -21.18
C GLU A 105 11.58 -6.96 -21.31
N LYS A 106 10.36 -7.32 -20.90
CA LYS A 106 9.21 -6.40 -20.89
C LYS A 106 9.41 -5.22 -19.96
N LEU A 107 10.11 -5.45 -18.85
CA LEU A 107 10.49 -4.40 -17.90
C LEU A 107 11.76 -3.63 -18.33
N GLY A 108 12.36 -3.96 -19.47
CA GLY A 108 13.62 -3.38 -19.92
C GLY A 108 14.82 -3.80 -19.06
N ILE A 109 14.76 -4.95 -18.37
CA ILE A 109 15.82 -5.46 -17.52
C ILE A 109 16.65 -6.47 -18.31
N PRO A 110 17.94 -6.16 -18.60
CA PRO A 110 18.75 -6.96 -19.52
C PRO A 110 19.20 -8.30 -18.95
N SER A 111 19.25 -8.45 -17.63
CA SER A 111 19.70 -9.67 -16.98
C SER A 111 18.98 -9.96 -15.69
N SER A 112 18.64 -11.23 -15.47
CA SER A 112 18.02 -11.65 -14.21
C SER A 112 19.01 -11.60 -13.05
N PHE A 113 18.50 -11.29 -11.87
CA PHE A 113 19.26 -11.29 -10.61
C PHE A 113 18.55 -12.13 -9.55
N SER A 114 19.25 -12.41 -8.44
CA SER A 114 18.76 -13.32 -7.42
C SER A 114 17.65 -12.71 -6.55
N TYR A 115 16.81 -13.55 -5.96
CA TYR A 115 15.80 -13.15 -4.98
C TYR A 115 16.40 -12.41 -3.77
N LYS A 116 17.65 -12.72 -3.38
CA LYS A 116 18.36 -12.00 -2.32
C LYS A 116 18.68 -10.54 -2.71
N THR A 117 18.83 -10.27 -4.01
CA THR A 117 19.01 -8.90 -4.50
C THR A 117 17.70 -8.14 -4.40
N ILE A 118 16.57 -8.80 -4.69
CA ILE A 118 15.23 -8.22 -4.52
C ILE A 118 14.99 -7.91 -3.03
N GLU A 119 15.29 -8.86 -2.14
CA GLU A 119 15.16 -8.70 -0.69
C GLU A 119 15.95 -7.49 -0.16
N ARG A 120 17.18 -7.31 -0.62
CA ARG A 120 18.02 -6.15 -0.26
C ARG A 120 17.53 -4.83 -0.88
N GLY A 121 16.68 -4.90 -1.89
CA GLY A 121 16.05 -3.73 -2.50
C GLY A 121 15.02 -3.08 -1.58
N TYR A 122 14.47 -3.80 -0.61
CA TYR A 122 13.56 -3.26 0.40
C TYR A 122 14.27 -2.42 1.48
N ASP A 123 15.60 -2.28 1.41
CA ASP A 123 16.35 -1.34 2.23
C ASP A 123 16.00 0.11 1.81
N PRO A 124 15.41 0.92 2.71
CA PRO A 124 15.00 2.29 2.40
C PRO A 124 16.15 3.17 1.89
N ASP A 125 17.35 3.00 2.43
CA ASP A 125 18.53 3.78 2.04
C ASP A 125 18.89 3.58 0.56
N ARG A 126 18.40 2.51 -0.02
CA ARG A 126 18.69 2.15 -1.40
C ARG A 126 17.64 2.64 -2.40
N THR A 127 16.37 2.41 -2.11
CA THR A 127 15.29 2.53 -3.09
C THR A 127 14.26 3.61 -2.78
N LYS A 128 14.26 4.15 -1.55
CA LYS A 128 13.27 5.14 -1.10
C LYS A 128 13.22 6.37 -2.01
N GLU A 129 14.37 6.96 -2.31
CA GLU A 129 14.44 8.17 -3.15
C GLU A 129 13.81 7.94 -4.54
N LEU A 130 14.06 6.77 -5.13
CA LEU A 130 13.50 6.41 -6.43
C LEU A 130 11.99 6.15 -6.35
N LEU A 131 11.53 5.49 -5.29
CA LEU A 131 10.10 5.26 -5.06
C LEU A 131 9.35 6.57 -4.80
N ASP A 132 9.93 7.50 -4.05
CA ASP A 132 9.36 8.83 -3.81
C ASP A 132 9.22 9.60 -5.13
N GLU A 133 10.21 9.52 -6.03
CA GLU A 133 10.16 10.16 -7.34
C GLU A 133 9.13 9.49 -8.27
N VAL A 134 9.03 8.16 -8.27
CA VAL A 134 7.96 7.42 -8.97
C VAL A 134 6.60 7.91 -8.50
N HIS A 135 6.38 8.00 -7.19
CA HIS A 135 5.14 8.51 -6.62
C HIS A 135 4.86 9.95 -7.06
N ARG A 136 5.88 10.81 -7.05
CA ARG A 136 5.75 12.21 -7.52
C ARG A 136 5.31 12.28 -8.98
N ILE A 137 5.93 11.49 -9.86
CA ILE A 137 5.60 11.46 -11.30
C ILE A 137 4.16 10.98 -11.50
N MET A 138 3.75 9.92 -10.83
CA MET A 138 2.39 9.39 -10.93
C MET A 138 1.34 10.41 -10.48
N ASN A 139 1.61 11.17 -9.43
CA ASN A 139 0.70 12.22 -8.96
C ASN A 139 0.60 13.39 -9.93
N VAL A 140 1.69 13.82 -10.52
CA VAL A 140 1.69 14.92 -11.51
C VAL A 140 0.97 14.49 -12.79
N SER A 141 1.16 13.26 -13.24
CA SER A 141 0.53 12.73 -14.45
C SER A 141 -0.97 12.45 -14.25
N GLY A 142 -1.38 12.15 -13.03
CA GLY A 142 -2.72 11.63 -12.74
C GLY A 142 -3.82 12.67 -12.55
N ASN A 143 -3.57 13.88 -12.25
CA ASN A 143 -4.35 15.12 -12.35
C ASN A 143 -3.97 16.17 -11.29
N PRO A 144 -3.47 17.31 -11.67
CA PRO A 144 -3.08 18.39 -10.75
C PRO A 144 -4.27 19.18 -10.16
N GLU A 145 -5.51 18.96 -10.61
CA GLU A 145 -6.67 19.80 -10.23
C GLU A 145 -7.55 19.23 -9.11
N GLU A 146 -7.15 18.12 -8.47
CA GLU A 146 -7.90 17.57 -7.33
C GLU A 146 -7.78 18.49 -6.12
N ASN A 147 -8.90 18.95 -5.61
CA ASN A 147 -8.96 19.83 -4.43
C ASN A 147 -9.78 19.23 -3.27
N ILE A 148 -10.30 18.03 -3.44
CA ILE A 148 -11.09 17.33 -2.43
C ILE A 148 -10.43 15.98 -2.16
N PHE A 149 -9.95 15.79 -0.93
CA PHE A 149 -9.26 14.58 -0.52
C PHE A 149 -10.05 13.87 0.58
N SER A 150 -10.07 12.55 0.50
CA SER A 150 -10.52 11.66 1.58
C SER A 150 -9.29 11.11 2.27
N THR A 151 -9.23 11.24 3.59
CA THR A 151 -8.16 10.66 4.39
C THR A 151 -8.64 9.40 5.06
N ASP A 152 -7.80 8.37 5.04
CA ASP A 152 -8.03 7.12 5.74
C ASP A 152 -6.73 6.63 6.39
N GLY A 153 -6.84 5.83 7.42
CA GLY A 153 -5.71 5.28 8.15
C GLY A 153 -5.88 3.77 8.33
N THR A 154 -4.80 3.04 8.13
CA THR A 154 -4.75 1.61 8.37
C THR A 154 -3.58 1.24 9.26
N GLY A 155 -3.73 0.19 10.05
CA GLY A 155 -2.66 -0.39 10.84
C GLY A 155 -2.21 -1.70 10.22
N ASP A 156 -0.99 -1.75 9.74
CA ASP A 156 -0.38 -2.94 9.18
C ASP A 156 0.44 -3.67 10.26
N PRO A 157 0.15 -4.95 10.54
CA PRO A 157 0.95 -5.71 11.50
C PRO A 157 2.34 -5.96 10.93
N THR A 158 3.38 -5.58 11.66
CA THR A 158 4.78 -5.73 11.23
C THR A 158 5.23 -7.18 11.12
N THR A 159 4.54 -8.11 11.81
CA THR A 159 4.77 -9.54 11.65
C THR A 159 3.50 -10.38 11.82
N MET A 160 3.24 -11.32 10.90
CA MET A 160 2.17 -12.31 11.06
C MET A 160 2.38 -13.23 12.26
N LYS A 161 3.62 -13.49 12.67
CA LYS A 161 3.96 -14.35 13.80
C LYS A 161 3.53 -13.76 15.13
N VAL A 162 3.68 -12.46 15.33
CA VAL A 162 3.30 -11.77 16.57
C VAL A 162 1.78 -11.86 16.78
N ASN A 163 0.99 -11.67 15.73
CA ASN A 163 -0.47 -11.81 15.81
C ASN A 163 -0.92 -13.22 16.15
N TYR A 164 -0.25 -14.24 15.63
CA TYR A 164 -0.57 -15.63 15.94
C TYR A 164 -0.14 -16.02 17.35
N GLU A 165 1.04 -15.59 17.78
CA GLU A 165 1.54 -15.84 19.14
C GLU A 165 0.72 -15.09 20.18
N SER A 166 0.31 -13.85 19.92
CA SER A 166 -0.54 -13.11 20.87
C SER A 166 -1.94 -13.73 21.01
N LYS A 167 -2.56 -14.19 19.91
CA LYS A 167 -3.82 -14.94 19.99
C LYS A 167 -3.66 -16.25 20.78
N ARG A 168 -2.56 -16.94 20.58
CA ARG A 168 -2.26 -18.19 21.27
C ARG A 168 -1.91 -17.97 22.74
N SER A 169 -1.22 -16.86 23.07
CA SER A 169 -0.94 -16.47 24.45
C SER A 169 -2.21 -16.05 25.19
N LEU A 170 -3.08 -15.30 24.54
CA LEU A 170 -4.41 -14.95 25.09
C LEU A 170 -5.26 -16.21 25.35
N GLN A 171 -5.31 -17.15 24.42
CA GLN A 171 -6.01 -18.41 24.60
C GLN A 171 -5.39 -19.28 25.71
N ARG A 172 -4.08 -19.24 25.93
CA ARG A 172 -3.44 -19.92 27.06
C ARG A 172 -3.80 -19.25 28.37
N GLN A 173 -3.75 -17.92 28.43
CA GLN A 173 -4.13 -17.15 29.61
C GLN A 173 -5.62 -17.35 29.98
N GLU A 174 -6.51 -17.41 29.00
CA GLU A 174 -7.92 -17.74 29.24
C GLU A 174 -8.10 -19.16 29.80
N LYS A 175 -7.38 -20.14 29.25
CA LYS A 175 -7.39 -21.54 29.75
C LYS A 175 -6.75 -21.66 31.14
N GLU A 176 -5.75 -20.85 31.45
CA GLU A 176 -5.13 -20.83 32.78
C GLU A 176 -6.06 -20.13 33.80
N LYS A 177 -6.77 -19.07 33.40
CA LYS A 177 -7.78 -18.43 34.24
C LYS A 177 -8.92 -19.39 34.59
N HIS A 178 -9.44 -20.15 33.63
CA HIS A 178 -10.46 -21.15 33.89
C HIS A 178 -9.99 -22.33 34.75
N LYS A 179 -8.70 -22.57 34.83
CA LYS A 179 -8.11 -23.56 35.76
C LYS A 179 -7.82 -22.98 37.14
N ALA A 180 -7.66 -21.67 37.26
CA ALA A 180 -7.39 -20.99 38.53
C ALA A 180 -8.67 -20.58 39.28
N ASP A 181 -9.82 -20.52 38.62
CA ASP A 181 -11.13 -20.22 39.25
C ASP A 181 -11.58 -21.34 40.20
N ASP A 182 -10.91 -22.50 40.19
CA ASP A 182 -11.15 -23.58 41.18
C ASP A 182 -10.28 -23.44 42.44
N ASN A 183 -9.36 -22.48 42.53
CA ASN A 183 -8.60 -22.23 43.77
C ASN A 183 -8.10 -20.79 43.87
N GLU A 184 -8.74 -20.08 44.81
CA GLU A 184 -8.27 -18.88 45.56
C GLU A 184 -7.70 -17.65 44.82
N LYS A 185 -8.28 -16.51 45.21
CA LYS A 185 -7.85 -15.13 44.99
C LYS A 185 -6.36 -14.92 45.16
N VAL A 186 -5.68 -14.49 44.12
CA VAL A 186 -4.41 -13.77 44.25
C VAL A 186 -4.41 -12.55 43.33
N ASP A 187 -4.08 -11.43 43.96
CA ASP A 187 -3.98 -10.09 43.40
C ASP A 187 -2.91 -9.96 42.34
N ALA A 188 -3.10 -8.90 41.53
CA ALA A 188 -2.15 -8.26 40.65
C ALA A 188 -1.83 -8.96 39.32
N PHE A 189 -2.57 -8.51 38.30
CA PHE A 189 -2.20 -8.73 36.90
C PHE A 189 -0.94 -7.93 36.55
N PRO A 190 0.13 -8.52 36.05
CA PRO A 190 1.02 -7.80 35.19
C PRO A 190 0.26 -7.61 33.87
N SER A 191 -0.06 -6.37 33.54
CA SER A 191 -0.49 -6.00 32.20
C SER A 191 0.67 -6.24 31.26
N THR A 192 0.83 -7.47 30.79
CA THR A 192 1.55 -7.73 29.55
C THR A 192 0.65 -7.14 28.45
N LYS A 193 0.71 -5.82 28.28
CA LYS A 193 0.41 -5.20 27.01
C LYS A 193 1.36 -5.90 26.03
N GLY A 194 0.87 -6.93 25.37
CA GLY A 194 1.55 -7.46 24.19
C GLY A 194 1.70 -6.25 23.28
N LYS A 195 2.93 -5.79 23.10
CA LYS A 195 3.22 -4.77 22.11
C LYS A 195 2.79 -5.36 20.78
N HIS A 196 1.64 -4.93 20.30
CA HIS A 196 1.28 -5.11 18.91
C HIS A 196 2.10 -4.07 18.18
N ASP A 197 3.21 -4.48 17.59
CA ASP A 197 3.97 -3.62 16.71
C ASP A 197 3.16 -3.47 15.41
N PHE A 198 2.36 -2.44 15.36
CA PHE A 198 1.66 -2.02 14.15
C PHE A 198 2.38 -0.80 13.59
N GLN A 199 2.58 -0.81 12.29
CA GLN A 199 2.92 0.38 11.56
C GLN A 199 1.62 1.04 11.09
N TYR A 200 1.37 2.26 11.51
CA TYR A 200 0.20 3.01 11.06
C TYR A 200 0.54 3.77 9.80
N SER A 201 -0.28 3.56 8.79
CA SER A 201 -0.20 4.29 7.54
C SER A 201 -1.45 5.15 7.36
N SER A 202 -1.26 6.41 7.04
CA SER A 202 -2.34 7.34 6.70
C SER A 202 -2.22 7.74 5.24
N PHE A 203 -3.31 7.68 4.52
CA PHE A 203 -3.38 7.99 3.09
C PHE A 203 -4.35 9.14 2.85
N ALA A 204 -4.01 9.99 1.90
CA ALA A 204 -4.91 11.01 1.37
C ALA A 204 -5.14 10.71 -0.12
N ALA A 205 -6.37 10.32 -0.47
CA ALA A 205 -6.75 10.01 -1.85
C ALA A 205 -7.70 11.06 -2.41
N GLY A 206 -7.52 11.44 -3.66
CA GLY A 206 -8.43 12.32 -4.39
C GLY A 206 -9.82 11.69 -4.53
N VAL A 207 -10.86 12.45 -4.24
CA VAL A 207 -12.24 11.93 -4.28
C VAL A 207 -12.68 11.62 -5.71
N HIS A 208 -12.25 12.41 -6.67
CA HIS A 208 -12.60 12.25 -8.08
C HIS A 208 -11.60 11.38 -8.83
N THR A 209 -10.32 11.67 -8.66
CA THR A 209 -9.22 10.98 -9.38
C THR A 209 -8.92 9.60 -8.84
N LYS A 210 -9.21 9.31 -7.56
CA LYS A 210 -8.85 8.09 -6.84
C LYS A 210 -7.33 7.87 -6.70
N ILE A 211 -6.55 8.92 -6.92
CA ILE A 211 -5.09 8.88 -6.83
C ILE A 211 -4.67 9.23 -5.40
N ILE A 212 -3.70 8.50 -4.87
CA ILE A 212 -3.11 8.77 -3.56
C ILE A 212 -2.17 9.98 -3.70
N ALA A 213 -2.63 11.13 -3.20
CA ALA A 213 -1.88 12.38 -3.25
C ALA A 213 -0.78 12.48 -2.19
N GLY A 214 -0.92 11.74 -1.10
CA GLY A 214 0.05 11.71 -0.03
C GLY A 214 -0.15 10.52 0.90
N PHE A 215 0.92 10.11 1.54
CA PHE A 215 0.87 9.10 2.58
C PHE A 215 1.87 9.44 3.69
N SER A 216 1.59 8.96 4.87
CA SER A 216 2.49 9.04 6.03
C SER A 216 2.46 7.73 6.77
N THR A 217 3.60 7.28 7.24
CA THR A 217 3.74 6.10 8.07
C THR A 217 4.34 6.51 9.41
N THR A 218 3.79 6.01 10.49
CA THR A 218 4.31 6.24 11.84
C THR A 218 4.56 4.90 12.50
N ASP A 219 5.72 4.77 13.11
CA ASP A 219 6.00 3.68 14.03
C ASP A 219 5.43 4.05 15.39
N ASP A 220 4.73 3.13 16.02
CA ASP A 220 4.15 3.29 17.35
C ASP A 220 5.21 3.03 18.45
#